data_eaebd4edea530fc3613784b6575064aa
#
_entry.id   eaebd4edea530fc3613784b6575064aa
#
_cell.length_a   1.000
_cell.length_b   1.000
_cell.length_c   1.000
_cell.angle_alpha   90.00
_cell.angle_beta   90.00
_cell.angle_gamma   90.00
#
_symmetry.space_group_name_H-M   'P 1'
#
loop_
_entity.id
_entity.type
_entity.pdbx_description
1 polymer ?
#
loop_
_entity_poly.entity_id
_entity_poly.type
_entity_poly.pdbx_seq_one_letter_code
_entity_poly.pdbx_strand_id
1 'polypeptide(L)'
;MNQRRLLSASALLLLGLGAACNRSGQEQRAQTNGETPVQATAPDGRAPLETRPANVPEQQPTFPQQTRAAKLQSDTTFAVTVLAKGLSNPWAVEPLPNGDLLITEKPGRLRVVSATGQLGAPIKGLPAVYAKGQGGLLDVALSPNFAADQTIYWSFSEPRGTTGNATSVAKGVLSADRRSLTQVRVIFRALPAYDGDKHYGSRLAFGPDGLLFVSLGERSDLEIRPQAQQMNSHMGKTLRLTADGQPAPGNPFARQAGALPEIWTVGQRNVQSLAFDAQGQLWSVDMGPQGGDELNRLEGGKNYGWPLVTFGEEYSGEPVPNAVTTKTGYVDPVYYWDPVIAPSGAQFYSGDAFPAWRGNLFVGALKDRELVRLQLENGRVTGEERLLSDRKQRIRDVRQGLDGALYVVTDEASGELWKIAPRK
;
A
#
# COMPACT_ATOMS: atom_id res chain seq x y z
N MET A 1 57.45 -3.08 38.63
CA MET A 1 58.20 -1.84 38.99
C MET A 1 57.37 -0.69 38.47
N ASN A 2 56.57 -0.10 39.38
CA ASN A 2 56.70 1.28 39.94
C ASN A 2 56.44 2.36 38.90
N GLN A 3 55.59 3.36 39.07
CA GLN A 3 54.79 3.99 40.17
C GLN A 3 53.94 5.07 39.48
N ARG A 4 52.67 5.23 39.73
CA ARG A 4 51.93 6.19 40.56
C ARG A 4 52.46 7.65 40.60
N ARG A 5 51.54 8.61 40.30
CA ARG A 5 51.13 9.79 41.09
C ARG A 5 50.24 10.69 40.21
N LEU A 6 49.02 11.03 40.45
CA LEU A 6 48.24 11.73 41.49
C LEU A 6 48.72 13.18 41.79
N LEU A 7 47.72 14.05 41.85
CA LEU A 7 47.58 15.35 42.54
C LEU A 7 47.38 16.53 41.56
N SER A 8 46.57 17.53 41.75
CA SER A 8 45.44 17.82 42.67
C SER A 8 44.87 19.19 42.27
N ALA A 9 43.64 19.44 42.64
CA ALA A 9 42.84 20.64 42.55
C ALA A 9 43.51 21.97 42.97
N SER A 10 42.99 23.08 42.41
CA SER A 10 42.72 24.28 43.21
C SER A 10 41.75 25.23 42.51
N ALA A 11 40.68 25.56 43.19
CA ALA A 11 39.71 26.57 42.91
C ALA A 11 40.25 27.96 43.19
N LEU A 12 39.88 28.97 42.44
CA LEU A 12 39.86 30.35 42.85
C LEU A 12 38.60 31.07 42.41
N LEU A 13 37.85 31.47 43.40
CA LEU A 13 36.72 32.39 43.39
C LEU A 13 37.23 33.82 43.23
N LEU A 14 36.62 34.59 42.29
CA LEU A 14 36.68 36.05 42.38
C LEU A 14 35.32 36.63 42.02
N LEU A 15 34.71 37.24 43.03
CA LEU A 15 33.52 38.09 42.92
C LEU A 15 33.94 39.45 42.33
N GLY A 16 33.10 39.94 41.41
CA GLY A 16 33.11 41.31 40.91
C GLY A 16 31.68 41.78 40.60
N LEU A 17 31.15 42.61 41.50
CA LEU A 17 29.90 43.34 41.32
C LEU A 17 30.06 44.43 40.25
N GLY A 18 29.04 44.68 39.46
CA GLY A 18 28.96 45.89 38.63
C GLY A 18 27.76 45.98 37.71
N ALA A 19 26.72 46.65 38.23
CA ALA A 19 25.76 47.51 37.54
C ALA A 19 24.80 46.96 36.48
N ALA A 20 23.54 46.99 36.81
CA ALA A 20 22.35 46.88 36.00
C ALA A 20 22.27 47.93 34.87
N CYS A 21 21.89 47.51 33.67
CA CYS A 21 21.12 48.31 32.73
C CYS A 21 20.03 47.45 32.11
N ASN A 22 18.87 47.73 32.56
CA ASN A 22 17.59 47.20 32.11
C ASN A 22 17.29 47.75 30.69
N ARG A 23 17.15 46.90 29.67
CA ARG A 23 16.40 47.19 28.44
C ARG A 23 15.60 45.98 28.07
N SER A 24 14.34 46.02 28.49
CA SER A 24 13.26 45.21 28.01
C SER A 24 13.03 45.47 26.52
N GLY A 25 13.51 44.57 25.67
CA GLY A 25 13.07 44.44 24.30
C GLY A 25 12.03 43.33 24.26
N GLN A 26 10.76 43.68 24.46
CA GLN A 26 9.63 42.83 24.04
C GLN A 26 9.57 42.86 22.52
N GLU A 27 10.08 41.82 21.88
CA GLU A 27 9.62 41.49 20.51
C GLU A 27 8.18 41.05 20.61
N GLN A 28 7.29 41.97 20.24
CA GLN A 28 5.90 41.65 19.90
C GLN A 28 5.92 40.68 18.72
N ARG A 29 5.74 39.39 19.01
CA ARG A 29 5.23 38.46 18.02
C ARG A 29 3.90 39.02 17.54
N ALA A 30 3.86 39.50 16.30
CA ALA A 30 2.63 39.84 15.62
C ALA A 30 1.73 38.60 15.67
N GLN A 31 0.63 38.71 16.42
CA GLN A 31 -0.49 37.80 16.27
C GLN A 31 -1.05 38.07 14.88
N THR A 32 -0.65 37.22 13.91
CA THR A 32 -1.41 37.10 12.67
C THR A 32 -2.75 36.53 13.07
N ASN A 33 -3.78 37.35 12.87
CA ASN A 33 -5.18 36.95 12.99
C ASN A 33 -5.32 35.59 12.27
N GLY A 34 -5.73 34.57 13.04
CA GLY A 34 -6.04 33.25 12.48
C GLY A 34 -7.24 33.37 11.55
N GLU A 35 -6.96 33.53 10.28
CA GLU A 35 -7.92 33.15 9.26
C GLU A 35 -7.99 31.61 9.36
N THR A 36 -9.12 31.13 9.83
CA THR A 36 -9.49 29.72 9.75
C THR A 36 -9.29 29.30 8.29
N PRO A 37 -8.51 28.25 7.99
CA PRO A 37 -8.36 27.81 6.60
C PRO A 37 -9.75 27.58 6.02
N VAL A 38 -10.06 28.23 4.93
CA VAL A 38 -11.31 28.04 4.22
C VAL A 38 -11.35 26.58 3.84
N GLN A 39 -12.18 25.78 4.50
CA GLN A 39 -12.38 24.39 4.15
C GLN A 39 -12.84 24.35 2.70
N ALA A 40 -12.02 23.77 1.82
CA ALA A 40 -12.38 23.60 0.44
C ALA A 40 -13.66 22.75 0.38
N THR A 41 -14.77 23.38 0.05
CA THR A 41 -16.02 22.66 -0.22
C THR A 41 -15.91 21.98 -1.59
N ALA A 42 -16.49 20.78 -1.73
CA ALA A 42 -16.66 20.17 -3.04
C ALA A 42 -17.42 21.09 -3.99
N PRO A 43 -17.30 20.97 -5.33
CA PRO A 43 -18.02 21.81 -6.30
C PRO A 43 -19.54 21.79 -6.13
N ASP A 44 -20.08 20.74 -5.52
CA ASP A 44 -21.49 20.58 -5.19
C ASP A 44 -21.88 21.12 -3.80
N GLY A 45 -20.95 21.79 -3.12
CA GLY A 45 -21.17 22.39 -1.80
C GLY A 45 -21.13 21.39 -0.62
N ARG A 46 -20.87 20.10 -0.86
CA ARG A 46 -20.74 19.11 0.23
C ARG A 46 -19.45 19.35 1.02
N ALA A 47 -19.54 19.15 2.34
CA ALA A 47 -18.36 19.20 3.20
C ALA A 47 -17.42 18.00 2.95
N PRO A 48 -16.09 18.16 3.11
CA PRO A 48 -15.16 17.06 3.02
C PRO A 48 -15.43 16.05 4.14
N LEU A 49 -15.11 14.77 3.86
CA LEU A 49 -15.20 13.72 4.88
C LEU A 49 -14.11 13.90 5.94
N GLU A 50 -12.88 14.15 5.50
CA GLU A 50 -11.73 14.31 6.38
C GLU A 50 -11.68 15.74 6.92
N THR A 51 -11.78 15.87 8.25
CA THR A 51 -11.77 17.15 8.97
C THR A 51 -10.61 17.27 9.96
N ARG A 52 -9.84 16.22 10.16
CA ARG A 52 -8.63 16.26 11.01
C ARG A 52 -7.59 17.19 10.41
N PRO A 53 -6.71 17.80 11.23
CA PRO A 53 -5.58 18.55 10.72
C PRO A 53 -4.75 17.71 9.73
N ALA A 54 -4.22 18.38 8.71
CA ALA A 54 -3.27 17.76 7.79
C ALA A 54 -1.96 17.39 8.54
N ASN A 55 -1.27 16.36 8.10
CA ASN A 55 0.09 16.09 8.57
C ASN A 55 1.05 17.14 8.02
N VAL A 56 0.83 17.57 6.79
CA VAL A 56 1.67 18.53 6.06
C VAL A 56 0.80 19.70 5.58
N PRO A 57 0.42 20.64 6.47
CA PRO A 57 -0.55 21.69 6.15
C PRO A 57 -0.06 22.68 5.07
N GLU A 58 1.24 22.74 4.81
CA GLU A 58 1.83 23.57 3.76
C GLU A 58 1.62 23.02 2.35
N GLN A 59 1.36 21.71 2.24
CA GLN A 59 1.11 21.07 0.95
C GLN A 59 -0.23 21.47 0.38
N GLN A 60 -0.22 21.90 -0.88
CA GLN A 60 -1.42 22.29 -1.59
C GLN A 60 -1.72 21.32 -2.73
N PRO A 61 -2.99 20.95 -2.93
CA PRO A 61 -3.39 20.14 -4.07
C PRO A 61 -3.10 20.87 -5.38
N THR A 62 -2.67 20.14 -6.41
CA THR A 62 -2.38 20.69 -7.74
C THR A 62 -3.65 20.95 -8.55
N PHE A 63 -4.77 20.38 -8.13
CA PHE A 63 -6.10 20.64 -8.68
C PHE A 63 -7.18 20.42 -7.60
N PRO A 64 -8.38 21.03 -7.78
CA PRO A 64 -9.48 20.84 -6.85
C PRO A 64 -9.84 19.34 -6.67
N GLN A 65 -10.18 18.94 -5.44
CA GLN A 65 -10.58 17.57 -5.07
C GLN A 65 -9.48 16.49 -5.17
N GLN A 66 -8.23 16.88 -5.32
CA GLN A 66 -7.12 15.93 -5.26
C GLN A 66 -6.94 15.33 -3.86
N THR A 67 -7.51 15.93 -2.85
CA THR A 67 -7.53 15.47 -1.45
C THR A 67 -8.85 15.86 -0.81
N ARG A 68 -9.15 15.32 0.37
CA ARG A 68 -10.32 15.69 1.21
C ARG A 68 -11.63 15.69 0.43
N ALA A 69 -11.90 14.60 -0.27
CA ALA A 69 -13.11 14.44 -1.07
C ALA A 69 -14.38 14.64 -0.22
N ALA A 70 -15.47 15.04 -0.88
CA ALA A 70 -16.75 15.23 -0.25
C ALA A 70 -17.24 13.98 0.47
N LYS A 71 -17.84 14.15 1.64
CA LYS A 71 -18.48 13.06 2.36
C LYS A 71 -19.62 12.47 1.53
N LEU A 72 -19.53 11.18 1.25
CA LEU A 72 -20.65 10.45 0.66
C LEU A 72 -21.69 10.14 1.73
N GLN A 73 -22.96 10.33 1.36
CA GLN A 73 -24.08 9.81 2.10
C GLN A 73 -24.54 8.54 1.39
N SER A 74 -24.62 7.43 2.11
CA SER A 74 -25.04 6.15 1.57
C SER A 74 -26.19 5.60 2.41
N ASP A 75 -27.30 5.32 1.72
CA ASP A 75 -28.43 4.58 2.32
C ASP A 75 -28.24 3.07 2.21
N THR A 76 -27.04 2.64 1.75
CA THR A 76 -26.73 1.23 1.57
C THR A 76 -26.53 0.56 2.92
N THR A 77 -27.49 -0.28 3.29
CA THR A 77 -27.40 -1.09 4.51
C THR A 77 -26.73 -2.42 4.23
N PHE A 78 -25.80 -2.82 5.11
CA PHE A 78 -25.10 -4.08 5.00
C PHE A 78 -24.96 -4.77 6.36
N ALA A 79 -24.71 -6.06 6.31
CA ALA A 79 -24.33 -6.87 7.45
C ALA A 79 -22.89 -7.36 7.29
N VAL A 80 -22.17 -7.44 8.41
CA VAL A 80 -20.82 -8.01 8.46
C VAL A 80 -20.88 -9.32 9.22
N THR A 81 -20.51 -10.41 8.55
CA THR A 81 -20.40 -11.74 9.15
C THR A 81 -18.94 -12.13 9.26
N VAL A 82 -18.48 -12.50 10.46
CA VAL A 82 -17.16 -13.10 10.64
C VAL A 82 -17.23 -14.55 10.17
N LEU A 83 -16.60 -14.85 9.03
CA LEU A 83 -16.60 -16.20 8.44
C LEU A 83 -15.55 -17.10 9.08
N ALA A 84 -14.36 -16.58 9.36
CA ALA A 84 -13.28 -17.35 9.95
C ALA A 84 -12.47 -16.49 10.91
N LYS A 85 -11.89 -17.14 11.93
CA LYS A 85 -11.00 -16.55 12.95
C LYS A 85 -9.70 -17.33 13.04
N GLY A 86 -8.71 -16.76 13.71
CA GLY A 86 -7.44 -17.45 14.00
C GLY A 86 -6.52 -17.54 12.78
N LEU A 87 -6.68 -16.64 11.83
CA LEU A 87 -5.73 -16.42 10.73
C LEU A 87 -4.48 -15.72 11.28
N SER A 88 -3.30 -16.21 10.93
CA SER A 88 -2.05 -15.65 11.44
C SER A 88 -1.53 -14.55 10.52
N ASN A 89 -1.74 -13.29 10.88
CA ASN A 89 -1.38 -12.14 10.06
C ASN A 89 -1.78 -12.35 8.58
N PRO A 90 -3.08 -12.50 8.26
CA PRO A 90 -3.51 -12.69 6.88
C PRO A 90 -3.12 -11.47 6.05
N TRP A 91 -2.69 -11.71 4.79
CA TRP A 91 -2.24 -10.63 3.92
C TRP A 91 -3.13 -10.43 2.69
N ALA A 92 -3.60 -11.51 2.07
CA ALA A 92 -4.50 -11.44 0.93
C ALA A 92 -5.65 -12.43 1.05
N VAL A 93 -6.77 -12.09 0.44
CA VAL A 93 -7.92 -12.96 0.22
C VAL A 93 -8.23 -13.03 -1.27
N GLU A 94 -8.37 -14.23 -1.82
CA GLU A 94 -8.70 -14.43 -3.24
C GLU A 94 -9.86 -15.41 -3.39
N PRO A 95 -11.02 -14.99 -3.93
CA PRO A 95 -12.18 -15.85 -4.15
C PRO A 95 -11.93 -16.91 -5.22
N LEU A 96 -12.23 -18.17 -4.90
CA LEU A 96 -12.22 -19.29 -5.83
C LEU A 96 -13.56 -19.42 -6.56
N PRO A 97 -13.56 -20.00 -7.79
CA PRO A 97 -14.79 -20.15 -8.59
C PRO A 97 -15.94 -20.92 -7.93
N ASN A 98 -15.65 -21.70 -6.91
CA ASN A 98 -16.67 -22.48 -6.15
C ASN A 98 -17.17 -21.72 -4.89
N GLY A 99 -16.76 -20.48 -4.69
CA GLY A 99 -17.13 -19.65 -3.54
C GLY A 99 -16.27 -19.81 -2.29
N ASP A 100 -15.29 -20.72 -2.30
CA ASP A 100 -14.27 -20.76 -1.24
C ASP A 100 -13.27 -19.61 -1.42
N LEU A 101 -12.42 -19.39 -0.43
CA LEU A 101 -11.51 -18.25 -0.38
C LEU A 101 -10.09 -18.73 -0.07
N LEU A 102 -9.13 -18.39 -0.92
CA LEU A 102 -7.71 -18.54 -0.63
C LEU A 102 -7.26 -17.41 0.28
N ILE A 103 -6.52 -17.74 1.33
CA ILE A 103 -5.97 -16.75 2.27
C ILE A 103 -4.46 -16.99 2.39
N THR A 104 -3.67 -15.95 2.14
CA THR A 104 -2.25 -15.96 2.49
C THR A 104 -2.07 -15.46 3.92
N GLU A 105 -1.18 -16.12 4.64
CA GLU A 105 -0.75 -15.72 5.99
C GLU A 105 0.77 -15.43 5.96
N LYS A 106 1.17 -14.26 6.44
CA LYS A 106 2.57 -13.78 6.40
C LYS A 106 3.62 -14.78 6.86
N PRO A 107 3.39 -15.62 7.88
CA PRO A 107 4.37 -16.63 8.29
C PRO A 107 4.71 -17.70 7.23
N GLY A 108 4.09 -17.65 6.03
CA GLY A 108 4.38 -18.58 4.92
C GLY A 108 3.34 -19.68 4.79
N ARG A 109 2.09 -19.41 5.14
CA ARG A 109 1.00 -20.37 4.99
C ARG A 109 -0.03 -19.86 3.99
N LEU A 110 -0.49 -20.74 3.13
CA LEU A 110 -1.65 -20.56 2.27
C LEU A 110 -2.76 -21.48 2.76
N ARG A 111 -3.97 -20.96 2.90
CA ARG A 111 -5.09 -21.72 3.43
C ARG A 111 -6.35 -21.49 2.58
N VAL A 112 -7.27 -22.43 2.63
CA VAL A 112 -8.61 -22.27 2.08
C VAL A 112 -9.59 -22.10 3.25
N VAL A 113 -10.45 -21.10 3.15
CA VAL A 113 -11.66 -20.99 3.96
C VAL A 113 -12.85 -21.36 3.06
N SER A 114 -13.65 -22.34 3.46
CA SER A 114 -14.83 -22.71 2.68
C SER A 114 -15.86 -21.57 2.63
N ALA A 115 -16.77 -21.60 1.66
CA ALA A 115 -17.89 -20.65 1.55
C ALA A 115 -18.74 -20.59 2.83
N THR A 116 -18.71 -21.64 3.68
CA THR A 116 -19.41 -21.72 4.97
C THR A 116 -18.56 -21.30 6.15
N GLY A 117 -17.31 -20.85 5.92
CA GLY A 117 -16.40 -20.34 6.95
C GLY A 117 -15.49 -21.38 7.61
N GLN A 118 -15.45 -22.62 7.11
CA GLN A 118 -14.55 -23.62 7.68
C GLN A 118 -13.10 -23.36 7.23
N LEU A 119 -12.22 -23.14 8.19
CA LEU A 119 -10.79 -22.91 7.95
C LEU A 119 -10.06 -24.24 7.72
N GLY A 120 -9.53 -24.43 6.52
CA GLY A 120 -8.75 -25.61 6.11
C GLY A 120 -7.35 -25.66 6.73
N ALA A 121 -6.67 -26.78 6.61
CA ALA A 121 -5.26 -26.93 6.96
C ALA A 121 -4.36 -26.12 6.00
N PRO A 122 -3.12 -25.77 6.39
CA PRO A 122 -2.18 -25.15 5.47
C PRO A 122 -1.88 -26.02 4.24
N ILE A 123 -1.89 -25.40 3.07
CA ILE A 123 -1.56 -26.02 1.78
C ILE A 123 -0.05 -26.27 1.73
N LYS A 124 0.35 -27.48 1.34
CA LYS A 124 1.76 -27.88 1.22
C LYS A 124 2.38 -27.44 -0.11
N GLY A 125 3.70 -27.28 -0.14
CA GLY A 125 4.45 -27.05 -1.39
C GLY A 125 4.89 -25.60 -1.62
N LEU A 126 4.63 -24.69 -0.70
CA LEU A 126 5.16 -23.33 -0.78
C LEU A 126 6.67 -23.29 -0.55
N PRO A 127 7.42 -22.39 -1.22
CA PRO A 127 8.81 -22.13 -0.89
C PRO A 127 8.97 -21.46 0.47
N ALA A 128 10.19 -21.47 1.01
CA ALA A 128 10.51 -20.74 2.23
C ALA A 128 10.35 -19.23 2.04
N VAL A 129 9.83 -18.54 3.06
CA VAL A 129 9.64 -17.10 3.06
C VAL A 129 10.47 -16.42 4.16
N TYR A 130 10.87 -15.18 3.92
CA TYR A 130 11.49 -14.30 4.93
C TYR A 130 10.38 -13.57 5.69
N ALA A 131 9.87 -14.18 6.75
CA ALA A 131 8.70 -13.69 7.49
C ALA A 131 9.08 -12.73 8.63
N LYS A 132 9.87 -11.67 8.33
CA LYS A 132 10.22 -10.62 9.29
C LYS A 132 9.62 -9.28 8.88
N GLY A 133 9.30 -8.43 9.83
CA GLY A 133 8.74 -7.09 9.60
C GLY A 133 7.50 -7.14 8.71
N GLN A 134 7.56 -6.48 7.55
CA GLN A 134 6.50 -6.50 6.55
C GLN A 134 6.61 -7.66 5.55
N GLY A 135 7.69 -8.44 5.60
CA GLY A 135 7.90 -9.60 4.73
C GLY A 135 7.06 -10.81 5.11
N GLY A 136 7.04 -11.83 4.23
CA GLY A 136 6.30 -13.08 4.40
C GLY A 136 5.75 -13.63 3.09
N LEU A 137 4.72 -14.47 3.18
CA LEU A 137 3.84 -14.79 2.07
C LEU A 137 2.84 -13.64 1.94
N LEU A 138 2.74 -13.03 0.76
CA LEU A 138 2.08 -11.75 0.57
C LEU A 138 0.83 -11.92 -0.29
N ASP A 139 0.84 -11.48 -1.55
CA ASP A 139 -0.35 -11.56 -2.39
C ASP A 139 -0.56 -12.94 -3.02
N VAL A 140 -1.79 -13.20 -3.45
CA VAL A 140 -2.17 -14.37 -4.26
C VAL A 140 -3.16 -13.94 -5.33
N ALA A 141 -3.01 -14.48 -6.53
CA ALA A 141 -3.91 -14.26 -7.66
C ALA A 141 -4.16 -15.58 -8.39
N LEU A 142 -5.34 -15.73 -8.96
CA LEU A 142 -5.66 -16.86 -9.83
C LEU A 142 -5.14 -16.60 -11.26
N SER A 143 -4.77 -17.68 -11.95
CA SER A 143 -4.58 -17.63 -13.40
C SER A 143 -5.85 -17.10 -14.08
N PRO A 144 -5.76 -16.31 -15.15
CA PRO A 144 -6.92 -15.97 -15.97
C PRO A 144 -7.68 -17.20 -16.50
N ASN A 145 -6.98 -18.35 -16.61
CA ASN A 145 -7.55 -19.63 -17.03
C ASN A 145 -7.71 -20.62 -15.86
N PHE A 146 -7.84 -20.15 -14.63
CA PHE A 146 -7.83 -20.99 -13.43
C PHE A 146 -8.82 -22.16 -13.50
N ALA A 147 -9.98 -21.98 -14.09
CA ALA A 147 -10.97 -23.05 -14.24
C ALA A 147 -10.40 -24.27 -15.02
N ALA A 148 -9.51 -24.04 -15.97
CA ALA A 148 -8.88 -25.08 -16.78
C ALA A 148 -7.54 -25.56 -16.20
N ASP A 149 -6.71 -24.65 -15.68
CA ASP A 149 -5.32 -24.95 -15.34
C ASP A 149 -5.03 -25.06 -13.83
N GLN A 150 -6.00 -24.65 -12.98
CA GLN A 150 -5.89 -24.62 -11.54
C GLN A 150 -4.62 -23.91 -11.03
N THR A 151 -4.03 -23.02 -11.85
CA THR A 151 -2.79 -22.33 -11.54
C THR A 151 -3.05 -21.12 -10.66
N ILE A 152 -2.30 -20.99 -9.59
CA ILE A 152 -2.24 -19.81 -8.74
C ILE A 152 -0.86 -19.17 -8.80
N TYR A 153 -0.83 -17.87 -8.60
CA TYR A 153 0.38 -17.05 -8.50
C TYR A 153 0.43 -16.46 -7.10
N TRP A 154 1.61 -16.33 -6.54
CA TRP A 154 1.79 -15.63 -5.26
C TRP A 154 3.08 -14.86 -5.24
N SER A 155 3.07 -13.76 -4.51
CA SER A 155 4.26 -12.99 -4.19
C SER A 155 4.72 -13.30 -2.76
N PHE A 156 6.02 -13.23 -2.54
CA PHE A 156 6.60 -13.47 -1.23
C PHE A 156 7.97 -12.81 -1.10
N SER A 157 8.39 -12.53 0.12
CA SER A 157 9.76 -12.14 0.40
C SER A 157 10.63 -13.40 0.42
N GLU A 158 11.47 -13.56 -0.60
CA GLU A 158 12.37 -14.71 -0.74
C GLU A 158 13.70 -14.43 -0.06
N PRO A 159 14.19 -15.32 0.84
CA PRO A 159 15.55 -15.21 1.38
C PRO A 159 16.59 -15.27 0.25
N ARG A 160 17.61 -14.41 0.30
CA ARG A 160 18.69 -14.31 -0.70
C ARG A 160 20.05 -14.22 -0.03
N GLY A 161 20.92 -15.15 -0.32
CA GLY A 161 22.23 -15.21 0.32
C GLY A 161 22.11 -15.44 1.84
N THR A 162 22.97 -14.78 2.62
CA THR A 162 23.03 -14.96 4.09
C THR A 162 22.07 -14.05 4.86
N THR A 163 21.85 -12.82 4.41
CA THR A 163 21.05 -11.82 5.13
C THR A 163 20.01 -11.14 4.25
N GLY A 164 20.25 -11.07 2.94
CA GLY A 164 19.38 -10.37 2.01
C GLY A 164 18.05 -11.07 1.75
N ASN A 165 17.10 -10.31 1.27
CA ASN A 165 15.81 -10.80 0.79
C ASN A 165 15.28 -9.90 -0.33
N ALA A 166 14.35 -10.41 -1.13
CA ALA A 166 13.71 -9.64 -2.19
C ALA A 166 12.29 -10.16 -2.43
N THR A 167 11.44 -9.30 -2.98
CA THR A 167 10.14 -9.75 -3.49
C THR A 167 10.35 -10.69 -4.68
N SER A 168 9.71 -11.84 -4.61
CA SER A 168 9.69 -12.83 -5.68
C SER A 168 8.25 -13.23 -5.99
N VAL A 169 8.02 -13.70 -7.21
CA VAL A 169 6.73 -14.23 -7.65
C VAL A 169 6.93 -15.69 -8.03
N ALA A 170 6.07 -16.55 -7.52
CA ALA A 170 6.00 -17.94 -7.89
C ALA A 170 4.62 -18.30 -8.41
N LYS A 171 4.54 -19.46 -9.10
CA LYS A 171 3.28 -20.07 -9.49
C LYS A 171 3.32 -21.58 -9.24
N GLY A 172 2.14 -22.18 -9.16
CA GLY A 172 1.98 -23.61 -8.99
C GLY A 172 0.53 -24.03 -9.24
N VAL A 173 0.32 -25.30 -9.45
CA VAL A 173 -1.00 -25.89 -9.68
C VAL A 173 -1.57 -26.33 -8.33
N LEU A 174 -2.75 -25.82 -8.00
CA LEU A 174 -3.48 -26.18 -6.78
C LEU A 174 -4.17 -27.55 -7.01
N SER A 175 -3.89 -28.53 -6.12
CA SER A 175 -4.51 -29.84 -6.18
C SER A 175 -6.04 -29.75 -6.03
N ALA A 176 -6.76 -30.72 -6.60
CA ALA A 176 -8.21 -30.76 -6.57
C ALA A 176 -8.78 -30.81 -5.13
N ASP A 177 -8.07 -31.47 -4.22
CA ASP A 177 -8.39 -31.52 -2.79
C ASP A 177 -7.95 -30.28 -2.00
N ARG A 178 -7.26 -29.32 -2.68
CA ARG A 178 -6.76 -28.05 -2.14
C ARG A 178 -5.82 -28.21 -0.94
N ARG A 179 -5.06 -29.28 -0.89
CA ARG A 179 -4.11 -29.59 0.20
C ARG A 179 -2.66 -29.40 -0.19
N SER A 180 -2.35 -29.30 -1.48
CA SER A 180 -0.98 -29.18 -1.97
C SER A 180 -0.89 -28.38 -3.25
N LEU A 181 0.31 -27.86 -3.50
CA LEU A 181 0.73 -27.28 -4.77
C LEU A 181 1.67 -28.23 -5.47
N THR A 182 1.50 -28.38 -6.78
CA THR A 182 2.40 -29.11 -7.66
C THR A 182 2.96 -28.16 -8.73
N GLN A 183 4.00 -28.58 -9.45
CA GLN A 183 4.66 -27.79 -10.49
C GLN A 183 5.10 -26.38 -10.00
N VAL A 184 5.44 -26.27 -8.73
CA VAL A 184 5.84 -25.00 -8.11
C VAL A 184 7.15 -24.51 -8.71
N ARG A 185 7.14 -23.25 -9.18
CA ARG A 185 8.36 -22.58 -9.68
C ARG A 185 8.32 -21.09 -9.37
N VAL A 186 9.46 -20.53 -9.01
CA VAL A 186 9.67 -19.08 -8.92
C VAL A 186 9.89 -18.57 -10.34
N ILE A 187 9.01 -17.69 -10.78
CA ILE A 187 8.99 -17.15 -12.16
C ILE A 187 9.65 -15.77 -12.27
N PHE A 188 9.72 -15.04 -11.17
CA PHE A 188 10.34 -13.73 -11.12
C PHE A 188 11.05 -13.50 -9.79
N ARG A 189 12.14 -12.75 -9.83
CA ARG A 189 12.94 -12.35 -8.69
C ARG A 189 13.37 -10.90 -8.82
N ALA A 190 12.95 -10.05 -7.88
CA ALA A 190 13.36 -8.65 -7.86
C ALA A 190 14.88 -8.48 -7.58
N LEU A 191 15.46 -7.44 -8.18
CA LEU A 191 16.83 -7.02 -8.02
C LEU A 191 16.91 -5.54 -7.60
N PRO A 192 17.90 -5.22 -6.76
CA PRO A 192 18.78 -6.11 -6.01
C PRO A 192 18.09 -6.78 -4.82
N ALA A 193 18.70 -7.80 -4.24
CA ALA A 193 18.36 -8.23 -2.89
C ALA A 193 18.88 -7.21 -1.88
N TYR A 194 18.18 -7.07 -0.75
CA TYR A 194 18.52 -6.09 0.27
C TYR A 194 18.28 -6.66 1.67
N ASP A 195 19.12 -6.28 2.62
CA ASP A 195 18.96 -6.64 4.04
C ASP A 195 18.07 -5.60 4.75
N GLY A 196 16.78 -5.72 4.55
CA GLY A 196 15.74 -4.87 5.12
C GLY A 196 14.42 -5.64 5.17
N ASP A 197 13.49 -5.18 6.01
CA ASP A 197 12.25 -5.89 6.32
C ASP A 197 10.97 -5.08 6.03
N LYS A 198 11.08 -3.98 5.27
CA LYS A 198 9.97 -3.08 4.95
C LYS A 198 9.77 -2.91 3.44
N HIS A 199 8.64 -2.32 3.06
CA HIS A 199 8.27 -1.87 1.72
C HIS A 199 8.55 -2.90 0.63
N TYR A 200 7.79 -3.98 0.63
CA TYR A 200 7.89 -5.04 -0.39
C TYR A 200 7.01 -4.77 -1.62
N GLY A 201 6.00 -3.89 -1.52
CA GLY A 201 4.92 -3.76 -2.51
C GLY A 201 4.13 -5.05 -2.60
N SER A 202 4.44 -5.89 -3.61
CA SER A 202 4.04 -7.30 -3.73
C SER A 202 2.65 -7.58 -4.31
N ARG A 203 1.86 -6.58 -4.66
CA ARG A 203 0.54 -6.81 -5.25
C ARG A 203 0.66 -7.39 -6.66
N LEU A 204 -0.21 -8.35 -6.96
CA LEU A 204 -0.35 -9.02 -8.24
C LEU A 204 -1.69 -8.65 -8.89
N ALA A 205 -1.69 -8.36 -10.18
CA ALA A 205 -2.91 -8.17 -10.94
C ALA A 205 -2.73 -8.65 -12.38
N PHE A 206 -3.63 -9.50 -12.87
CA PHE A 206 -3.68 -9.83 -14.30
C PHE A 206 -4.47 -8.76 -15.05
N GLY A 207 -3.87 -8.25 -16.13
CA GLY A 207 -4.55 -7.38 -17.07
C GLY A 207 -5.54 -8.11 -17.96
N PRO A 208 -6.43 -7.38 -18.64
CA PRO A 208 -7.35 -7.95 -19.61
C PRO A 208 -6.65 -8.68 -20.76
N ASP A 209 -5.39 -8.34 -21.02
CA ASP A 209 -4.50 -8.96 -22.01
C ASP A 209 -3.81 -10.25 -21.51
N GLY A 210 -4.09 -10.67 -20.27
CA GLY A 210 -3.48 -11.84 -19.63
C GLY A 210 -2.05 -11.64 -19.14
N LEU A 211 -1.54 -10.41 -19.18
CA LEU A 211 -0.22 -10.09 -18.64
C LEU A 211 -0.28 -9.82 -17.13
N LEU A 212 0.77 -10.18 -16.43
CA LEU A 212 0.88 -10.05 -14.98
C LEU A 212 1.57 -8.75 -14.59
N PHE A 213 0.87 -7.92 -13.83
CA PHE A 213 1.44 -6.74 -13.19
C PHE A 213 1.87 -7.07 -11.77
N VAL A 214 3.04 -6.57 -11.37
CA VAL A 214 3.64 -6.81 -10.05
C VAL A 214 4.15 -5.50 -9.49
N SER A 215 3.67 -5.10 -8.31
CA SER A 215 4.20 -3.92 -7.62
C SER A 215 5.39 -4.28 -6.73
N LEU A 216 6.38 -3.40 -6.66
CA LEU A 216 7.59 -3.56 -5.85
C LEU A 216 7.87 -2.29 -5.06
N GLY A 217 8.08 -2.45 -3.75
CA GLY A 217 8.45 -1.36 -2.86
C GLY A 217 9.93 -1.00 -2.91
N GLU A 218 10.26 0.18 -2.42
CA GLU A 218 11.63 0.73 -2.44
C GLU A 218 12.46 0.37 -1.20
N ARG A 219 11.93 -0.44 -0.29
CA ARG A 219 12.56 -1.04 0.89
C ARG A 219 12.81 -0.08 2.07
N SER A 220 12.28 1.16 2.02
CA SER A 220 12.17 2.13 3.13
C SER A 220 13.44 2.89 3.50
N ASP A 221 14.59 2.23 3.59
CA ASP A 221 15.78 2.82 4.16
C ASP A 221 16.39 3.92 3.25
N LEU A 222 16.91 4.98 3.85
CA LEU A 222 17.36 6.16 3.12
C LEU A 222 18.43 5.86 2.07
N GLU A 223 19.33 4.93 2.37
CA GLU A 223 20.43 4.56 1.46
C GLU A 223 19.99 3.87 0.19
N ILE A 224 18.88 3.08 0.25
CA ILE A 224 18.39 2.32 -0.89
C ILE A 224 17.25 3.03 -1.62
N ARG A 225 16.54 3.92 -0.97
CA ARG A 225 15.40 4.70 -1.48
C ARG A 225 15.62 5.33 -2.86
N PRO A 226 16.81 5.91 -3.18
CA PRO A 226 17.06 6.48 -4.51
C PRO A 226 16.90 5.48 -5.66
N GLN A 227 16.96 4.19 -5.40
CA GLN A 227 16.74 3.15 -6.43
C GLN A 227 15.33 3.16 -7.01
N ALA A 228 14.35 3.80 -6.34
CA ALA A 228 13.03 4.03 -6.93
C ALA A 228 13.08 4.79 -8.25
N GLN A 229 14.14 5.60 -8.48
CA GLN A 229 14.38 6.35 -9.73
C GLN A 229 15.39 5.66 -10.69
N GLN A 230 16.06 4.60 -10.25
CA GLN A 230 17.07 3.94 -11.06
C GLN A 230 16.45 2.86 -11.96
N MET A 231 16.85 2.84 -13.24
CA MET A 231 16.28 1.92 -14.23
C MET A 231 16.89 0.52 -14.20
N ASN A 232 18.03 0.34 -13.52
CA ASN A 232 18.69 -0.95 -13.31
C ASN A 232 18.30 -1.62 -11.97
N SER A 233 17.20 -1.16 -11.37
CA SER A 233 16.65 -1.68 -10.13
C SER A 233 15.13 -1.86 -10.24
N HIS A 234 14.61 -2.93 -9.65
CA HIS A 234 13.17 -3.16 -9.54
C HIS A 234 12.51 -2.43 -8.36
N MET A 235 13.29 -1.84 -7.47
CA MET A 235 12.77 -1.16 -6.28
C MET A 235 11.94 0.07 -6.64
N GLY A 236 10.74 0.19 -6.04
CA GLY A 236 9.83 1.30 -6.31
C GLY A 236 9.29 1.32 -7.73
N LYS A 237 8.90 0.18 -8.24
CA LYS A 237 8.41 -0.02 -9.62
C LYS A 237 7.10 -0.80 -9.66
N THR A 238 6.33 -0.61 -10.70
CA THR A 238 5.39 -1.63 -11.17
C THR A 238 5.98 -2.28 -12.42
N LEU A 239 5.95 -3.60 -12.44
CA LEU A 239 6.45 -4.41 -13.55
C LEU A 239 5.28 -4.95 -14.37
N ARG A 240 5.55 -5.30 -15.64
CA ARG A 240 4.61 -6.02 -16.50
C ARG A 240 5.31 -7.23 -17.12
N LEU A 241 4.79 -8.41 -16.81
CA LEU A 241 5.37 -9.71 -17.11
C LEU A 241 4.40 -10.57 -17.92
N THR A 242 4.92 -11.56 -18.61
CA THR A 242 4.13 -12.70 -19.08
C THR A 242 3.72 -13.59 -17.89
N ALA A 243 2.76 -14.48 -18.10
CA ALA A 243 2.38 -15.50 -17.11
C ALA A 243 3.52 -16.47 -16.71
N ASP A 244 4.63 -16.46 -17.45
CA ASP A 244 5.84 -17.22 -17.16
C ASP A 244 6.98 -16.38 -16.53
N GLY A 245 6.69 -15.11 -16.23
CA GLY A 245 7.62 -14.23 -15.53
C GLY A 245 8.66 -13.56 -16.45
N GLN A 246 8.52 -13.68 -17.78
CA GLN A 246 9.38 -12.95 -18.72
C GLN A 246 8.92 -11.52 -18.89
N PRO A 247 9.79 -10.58 -19.26
CA PRO A 247 9.36 -9.22 -19.62
C PRO A 247 8.25 -9.28 -20.68
N ALA A 248 7.15 -8.55 -20.46
CA ALA A 248 6.04 -8.54 -21.40
C ALA A 248 6.44 -7.82 -22.71
N PRO A 249 5.97 -8.29 -23.88
CA PRO A 249 6.16 -7.58 -25.14
C PRO A 249 5.60 -6.16 -25.07
N GLY A 250 6.33 -5.18 -25.63
CA GLY A 250 5.90 -3.78 -25.67
C GLY A 250 6.06 -3.03 -24.34
N ASN A 251 6.84 -3.52 -23.40
CA ASN A 251 7.22 -2.75 -22.21
C ASN A 251 7.98 -1.48 -22.62
N PRO A 252 7.68 -0.33 -21.96
CA PRO A 252 8.14 0.97 -22.43
C PRO A 252 9.67 1.14 -22.37
N PHE A 253 10.34 0.45 -21.46
CA PHE A 253 11.77 0.57 -21.24
C PHE A 253 12.58 -0.63 -21.77
N ALA A 254 11.94 -1.59 -22.45
CA ALA A 254 12.58 -2.83 -22.89
C ALA A 254 13.78 -2.63 -23.84
N ARG A 255 13.85 -1.48 -24.53
CA ARG A 255 14.95 -1.13 -25.44
C ARG A 255 15.88 -0.05 -24.91
N GLN A 256 15.64 0.43 -23.69
CA GLN A 256 16.46 1.46 -23.06
C GLN A 256 17.73 0.83 -22.50
N ALA A 257 18.89 1.31 -22.92
CA ALA A 257 20.17 0.82 -22.40
C ALA A 257 20.27 1.02 -20.88
N GLY A 258 20.65 -0.03 -20.16
CA GLY A 258 20.79 -0.04 -18.70
C GLY A 258 19.47 -0.15 -17.92
N ALA A 259 18.32 -0.22 -18.59
CA ALA A 259 17.04 -0.46 -17.94
C ALA A 259 16.72 -1.97 -17.86
N LEU A 260 16.03 -2.37 -16.81
CA LEU A 260 15.46 -3.71 -16.69
C LEU A 260 14.20 -3.78 -17.57
N PRO A 261 14.10 -4.77 -18.47
CA PRO A 261 13.08 -4.78 -19.53
C PRO A 261 11.64 -5.04 -19.03
N GLU A 262 11.48 -5.54 -17.81
CA GLU A 262 10.18 -5.78 -17.18
C GLU A 262 9.54 -4.53 -16.56
N ILE A 263 10.27 -3.41 -16.44
CA ILE A 263 9.75 -2.20 -15.82
C ILE A 263 8.60 -1.62 -16.66
N TRP A 264 7.47 -1.35 -15.98
CA TRP A 264 6.29 -0.70 -16.53
C TRP A 264 6.19 0.77 -16.09
N THR A 265 6.36 1.04 -14.77
CA THR A 265 6.35 2.39 -14.18
C THR A 265 7.50 2.57 -13.20
N VAL A 266 7.84 3.83 -12.89
CA VAL A 266 8.98 4.23 -12.06
C VAL A 266 8.53 5.16 -10.94
N GLY A 267 9.29 5.22 -9.85
CA GLY A 267 9.12 6.27 -8.83
C GLY A 267 7.93 6.05 -7.90
N GLN A 268 7.73 4.82 -7.47
CA GLN A 268 6.72 4.46 -6.48
C GLN A 268 7.39 4.12 -5.14
N ARG A 269 6.65 4.29 -4.03
CA ARG A 269 7.20 4.03 -2.69
C ARG A 269 6.91 2.61 -2.22
N ASN A 270 5.65 2.28 -2.02
CA ASN A 270 5.24 0.98 -1.48
C ASN A 270 3.80 0.66 -1.89
N VAL A 271 3.61 0.42 -3.17
CA VAL A 271 2.29 0.12 -3.76
C VAL A 271 1.69 -1.12 -3.13
N GLN A 272 0.58 -0.95 -2.42
CA GLN A 272 -0.12 -2.00 -1.68
C GLN A 272 -1.33 -2.55 -2.45
N SER A 273 -1.75 -1.88 -3.52
CA SER A 273 -2.80 -2.38 -4.38
C SER A 273 -2.56 -2.08 -5.85
N LEU A 274 -2.94 -3.02 -6.69
CA LEU A 274 -3.12 -2.89 -8.13
C LEU A 274 -4.53 -3.37 -8.45
N ALA A 275 -5.34 -2.55 -9.11
CA ALA A 275 -6.69 -2.89 -9.47
C ALA A 275 -7.05 -2.33 -10.85
N PHE A 276 -7.73 -3.13 -11.67
CA PHE A 276 -8.29 -2.67 -12.93
C PHE A 276 -9.71 -2.17 -12.74
N ASP A 277 -10.03 -1.02 -13.33
CA ASP A 277 -11.41 -0.58 -13.46
C ASP A 277 -12.14 -1.29 -14.60
N ALA A 278 -13.44 -1.00 -14.75
CA ALA A 278 -14.28 -1.61 -15.79
C ALA A 278 -13.85 -1.24 -17.23
N GLN A 279 -13.04 -0.20 -17.39
CA GLN A 279 -12.48 0.24 -18.68
C GLN A 279 -11.13 -0.41 -18.98
N GLY A 280 -10.62 -1.27 -18.07
CA GLY A 280 -9.32 -1.92 -18.19
C GLY A 280 -8.13 -0.98 -17.87
N GLN A 281 -8.38 0.15 -17.21
CA GLN A 281 -7.34 1.04 -16.72
C GLN A 281 -6.78 0.51 -15.40
N LEU A 282 -5.45 0.43 -15.31
CA LEU A 282 -4.77 0.02 -14.08
C LEU A 282 -4.65 1.20 -13.10
N TRP A 283 -4.99 0.93 -11.86
CA TRP A 283 -4.86 1.84 -10.73
C TRP A 283 -3.96 1.24 -9.65
N SER A 284 -3.25 2.09 -8.93
CA SER A 284 -2.48 1.70 -7.75
C SER A 284 -2.85 2.55 -6.54
N VAL A 285 -2.76 1.93 -5.37
CA VAL A 285 -2.76 2.66 -4.10
C VAL A 285 -1.38 2.50 -3.50
N ASP A 286 -0.69 3.63 -3.32
CA ASP A 286 0.69 3.69 -2.84
C ASP A 286 0.72 4.22 -1.41
N MET A 287 1.34 3.48 -0.51
CA MET A 287 1.53 3.91 0.87
C MET A 287 2.67 4.92 0.92
N GLY A 288 2.30 6.16 1.13
CA GLY A 288 3.20 7.29 1.23
C GLY A 288 3.96 7.38 2.56
N PRO A 289 4.77 8.44 2.72
CA PRO A 289 5.30 8.83 4.02
C PRO A 289 4.18 9.48 4.86
N GLN A 290 4.48 10.29 5.85
CA GLN A 290 3.44 10.98 6.63
C GLN A 290 2.76 12.05 5.76
N GLY A 291 1.46 11.94 5.51
CA GLY A 291 0.66 12.89 4.72
C GLY A 291 0.60 12.64 3.20
N GLY A 292 1.15 11.56 2.69
CA GLY A 292 1.28 11.36 1.25
C GLY A 292 0.90 9.97 0.74
N ASP A 293 -0.13 9.33 1.31
CA ASP A 293 -0.73 8.14 0.71
C ASP A 293 -1.44 8.50 -0.59
N GLU A 294 -1.31 7.71 -1.66
CA GLU A 294 -1.72 8.12 -3.01
C GLU A 294 -2.60 7.09 -3.72
N LEU A 295 -3.58 7.59 -4.46
CA LEU A 295 -4.27 6.85 -5.52
C LEU A 295 -3.75 7.34 -6.87
N ASN A 296 -3.18 6.43 -7.63
CA ASN A 296 -2.59 6.72 -8.93
C ASN A 296 -3.27 5.95 -10.06
N ARG A 297 -3.47 6.60 -11.20
CA ARG A 297 -3.82 5.96 -12.46
C ARG A 297 -2.53 5.60 -13.17
N LEU A 298 -2.26 4.29 -13.35
CA LEU A 298 -0.98 3.85 -13.89
C LEU A 298 -0.97 3.79 -15.42
N GLU A 299 0.06 4.39 -16.00
CA GLU A 299 0.34 4.37 -17.44
C GLU A 299 1.79 3.94 -17.68
N GLY A 300 2.01 3.07 -18.65
CA GLY A 300 3.35 2.60 -18.99
C GLY A 300 4.30 3.73 -19.37
N GLY A 301 5.54 3.66 -18.91
CA GLY A 301 6.57 4.65 -19.19
C GLY A 301 6.54 5.88 -18.27
N LYS A 302 5.58 5.97 -17.36
CA LYS A 302 5.44 7.12 -16.46
C LYS A 302 6.25 6.97 -15.18
N ASN A 303 6.62 8.13 -14.62
CA ASN A 303 7.31 8.26 -13.34
C ASN A 303 6.40 8.96 -12.32
N TYR A 304 6.14 8.29 -11.19
CA TYR A 304 5.24 8.73 -10.11
C TYR A 304 5.97 9.49 -8.99
N GLY A 305 7.24 9.78 -9.18
CA GLY A 305 7.98 10.83 -8.49
C GLY A 305 8.78 10.42 -7.27
N TRP A 306 8.36 9.41 -6.49
CA TRP A 306 9.06 9.04 -5.27
C TRP A 306 10.56 8.72 -5.49
N PRO A 307 11.50 9.23 -4.67
CA PRO A 307 11.33 10.14 -3.52
C PRO A 307 11.47 11.63 -3.86
N LEU A 308 11.52 12.03 -5.13
CA LEU A 308 11.75 13.40 -5.59
C LEU A 308 10.48 14.25 -5.64
N VAL A 309 9.33 13.60 -5.69
CA VAL A 309 8.00 14.24 -5.64
C VAL A 309 7.16 13.49 -4.60
N THR A 310 6.54 14.22 -3.68
CA THR A 310 5.64 13.66 -2.66
C THR A 310 4.79 14.76 -2.03
N PHE A 311 3.60 14.40 -1.56
CA PHE A 311 2.72 15.25 -0.74
C PHE A 311 2.96 15.07 0.77
N GLY A 312 3.89 14.18 1.17
CA GLY A 312 4.15 13.88 2.57
C GLY A 312 5.54 14.31 3.04
N GLU A 313 5.76 14.10 4.32
CA GLU A 313 7.01 14.37 5.04
C GLU A 313 7.57 13.09 5.68
N GLU A 314 8.78 13.11 6.19
CA GLU A 314 9.32 12.00 6.97
C GLU A 314 8.55 11.81 8.29
N TYR A 315 8.63 10.62 8.88
CA TYR A 315 7.98 10.35 10.17
C TYR A 315 8.57 11.15 11.35
N SER A 316 9.70 11.81 11.13
CA SER A 316 10.28 12.78 12.07
C SER A 316 9.60 14.16 12.02
N GLY A 317 8.74 14.42 11.02
CA GLY A 317 8.19 15.73 10.73
C GLY A 317 9.09 16.61 9.86
N GLU A 318 10.24 16.09 9.40
CA GLU A 318 11.12 16.81 8.49
C GLU A 318 10.70 16.57 7.03
N PRO A 319 10.94 17.51 6.11
CA PRO A 319 10.70 17.30 4.68
C PRO A 319 11.48 16.08 4.16
N VAL A 320 10.88 15.34 3.22
CA VAL A 320 11.61 14.30 2.48
C VAL A 320 12.77 14.96 1.72
N PRO A 321 14.02 14.49 1.90
CA PRO A 321 15.19 15.17 1.33
C PRO A 321 15.10 15.38 -0.17
N ASN A 322 15.27 16.63 -0.61
CA ASN A 322 15.20 17.09 -2.00
C ASN A 322 13.85 16.86 -2.70
N ALA A 323 12.80 16.54 -1.97
CA ALA A 323 11.47 16.39 -2.54
C ALA A 323 10.80 17.76 -2.78
N VAL A 324 9.90 17.76 -3.76
CA VAL A 324 8.95 18.84 -4.03
C VAL A 324 7.55 18.25 -4.16
N THR A 325 6.51 19.09 -4.08
CA THR A 325 5.12 18.61 -4.19
C THR A 325 4.78 18.17 -5.61
N THR A 326 5.23 18.92 -6.60
CA THR A 326 5.01 18.61 -8.02
C THR A 326 6.21 19.01 -8.85
N LYS A 327 6.44 18.33 -9.98
CA LYS A 327 7.56 18.59 -10.88
C LYS A 327 7.23 18.14 -12.29
N THR A 328 7.57 18.98 -13.27
CA THR A 328 7.40 18.66 -14.71
C THR A 328 8.09 17.33 -15.07
N GLY A 329 7.36 16.47 -15.77
CA GLY A 329 7.85 15.14 -16.18
C GLY A 329 7.50 14.02 -15.21
N TYR A 330 6.88 14.32 -14.09
CA TYR A 330 6.32 13.37 -13.13
C TYR A 330 4.79 13.41 -13.17
N VAL A 331 4.16 12.32 -12.73
CA VAL A 331 2.71 12.21 -12.70
C VAL A 331 2.23 12.48 -11.28
N ASP A 332 1.36 13.47 -11.13
CA ASP A 332 0.71 13.75 -9.87
C ASP A 332 -0.35 12.67 -9.58
N PRO A 333 -0.57 12.30 -8.30
CA PRO A 333 -1.63 11.38 -7.93
C PRO A 333 -3.02 11.94 -8.28
N VAL A 334 -3.94 11.05 -8.59
CA VAL A 334 -5.36 11.40 -8.78
C VAL A 334 -5.99 11.85 -7.47
N TYR A 335 -5.55 11.23 -6.37
CA TYR A 335 -6.00 11.57 -5.03
C TYR A 335 -4.90 11.25 -4.02
N TYR A 336 -4.80 12.05 -2.96
CA TYR A 336 -3.93 11.73 -1.83
C TYR A 336 -4.66 11.93 -0.51
N TRP A 337 -4.24 11.15 0.50
CA TRP A 337 -4.76 11.27 1.85
C TRP A 337 -3.78 12.01 2.74
N ASP A 338 -4.25 13.10 3.31
CA ASP A 338 -3.58 13.84 4.38
C ASP A 338 -4.61 14.31 5.42
N PRO A 339 -4.64 13.71 6.64
CA PRO A 339 -3.68 12.73 7.17
C PRO A 339 -3.76 11.34 6.50
N VAL A 340 -2.64 10.59 6.56
CA VAL A 340 -2.53 9.25 5.98
C VAL A 340 -3.49 8.24 6.62
N ILE A 341 -3.99 7.31 5.81
CA ILE A 341 -4.81 6.17 6.22
C ILE A 341 -4.00 4.87 6.34
N ALA A 342 -2.75 4.84 5.82
CA ALA A 342 -1.94 3.67 5.57
C ALA A 342 -2.72 2.62 4.75
N PRO A 343 -2.92 2.86 3.44
CA PRO A 343 -3.76 2.03 2.59
C PRO A 343 -3.16 0.64 2.39
N SER A 344 -4.02 -0.29 2.04
CA SER A 344 -3.67 -1.69 1.81
C SER A 344 -4.30 -2.22 0.52
N GLY A 345 -4.89 -3.42 0.53
CA GLY A 345 -5.56 -3.97 -0.64
C GLY A 345 -6.74 -3.12 -1.10
N ALA A 346 -6.99 -3.10 -2.41
CA ALA A 346 -8.12 -2.40 -3.00
C ALA A 346 -8.78 -3.17 -4.14
N GLN A 347 -10.07 -2.89 -4.36
CA GLN A 347 -10.90 -3.55 -5.35
C GLN A 347 -11.94 -2.59 -5.91
N PHE A 348 -12.04 -2.46 -7.24
CA PHE A 348 -13.21 -1.87 -7.88
C PHE A 348 -14.40 -2.82 -7.76
N TYR A 349 -15.52 -2.28 -7.32
CA TYR A 349 -16.74 -3.08 -7.18
C TYR A 349 -17.51 -3.14 -8.49
N SER A 350 -17.86 -4.35 -8.93
CA SER A 350 -18.63 -4.61 -10.17
C SER A 350 -19.86 -5.49 -9.94
N GLY A 351 -20.11 -5.92 -8.70
CA GLY A 351 -21.17 -6.86 -8.35
C GLY A 351 -22.57 -6.27 -8.35
N ASP A 352 -23.56 -7.16 -8.27
CA ASP A 352 -24.99 -6.81 -8.26
C ASP A 352 -25.56 -6.69 -6.85
N ALA A 353 -24.87 -7.24 -5.85
CA ALA A 353 -25.36 -7.24 -4.47
C ALA A 353 -25.50 -5.81 -3.89
N PHE A 354 -24.66 -4.89 -4.35
CA PHE A 354 -24.71 -3.47 -3.98
C PHE A 354 -24.70 -2.58 -5.23
N PRO A 355 -25.84 -2.41 -5.92
CA PRO A 355 -25.89 -1.65 -7.17
C PRO A 355 -25.34 -0.22 -7.07
N ALA A 356 -25.57 0.45 -5.94
CA ALA A 356 -25.07 1.80 -5.66
C ALA A 356 -23.53 1.89 -5.50
N TRP A 357 -22.84 0.76 -5.36
CA TRP A 357 -21.39 0.70 -5.21
C TRP A 357 -20.66 0.36 -6.51
N ARG A 358 -21.37 0.05 -7.60
CA ARG A 358 -20.74 -0.26 -8.87
C ARG A 358 -19.83 0.86 -9.36
N GLY A 359 -18.62 0.50 -9.79
CA GLY A 359 -17.59 1.45 -10.21
C GLY A 359 -16.87 2.16 -9.09
N ASN A 360 -17.27 1.98 -7.82
CA ASN A 360 -16.55 2.55 -6.69
C ASN A 360 -15.31 1.70 -6.36
N LEU A 361 -14.26 2.36 -5.86
CA LEU A 361 -13.05 1.71 -5.37
C LEU A 361 -13.14 1.54 -3.86
N PHE A 362 -12.92 0.32 -3.38
CA PHE A 362 -12.80 0.00 -1.97
C PHE A 362 -11.33 -0.16 -1.62
N VAL A 363 -10.86 0.47 -0.53
CA VAL A 363 -9.46 0.46 -0.08
C VAL A 363 -9.42 0.14 1.40
N GLY A 364 -8.67 -0.89 1.78
CA GLY A 364 -8.42 -1.17 3.19
C GLY A 364 -7.52 -0.11 3.82
N ALA A 365 -7.80 0.29 5.06
CA ALA A 365 -7.01 1.25 5.82
C ALA A 365 -6.44 0.60 7.08
N LEU A 366 -5.10 0.62 7.21
CA LEU A 366 -4.42 -0.01 8.34
C LEU A 366 -4.32 0.93 9.54
N LYS A 367 -4.03 2.22 9.31
CA LYS A 367 -3.90 3.23 10.38
C LYS A 367 -5.26 3.64 10.91
N ASP A 368 -6.19 3.97 10.01
CA ASP A 368 -7.52 4.44 10.39
C ASP A 368 -8.47 3.29 10.75
N ARG A 369 -8.09 2.03 10.47
CA ARG A 369 -8.82 0.81 10.87
C ARG A 369 -10.23 0.75 10.34
N GLU A 370 -10.37 0.97 9.04
CA GLU A 370 -11.64 1.03 8.34
C GLU A 370 -11.50 0.59 6.88
N LEU A 371 -12.62 0.47 6.21
CA LEU A 371 -12.70 0.25 4.78
C LEU A 371 -13.16 1.56 4.12
N VAL A 372 -12.29 2.13 3.30
CA VAL A 372 -12.57 3.36 2.54
C VAL A 372 -13.30 3.01 1.26
N ARG A 373 -14.39 3.71 0.95
CA ARG A 373 -15.07 3.67 -0.35
C ARG A 373 -14.89 5.00 -1.05
N LEU A 374 -14.33 4.99 -2.25
CA LEU A 374 -14.19 6.14 -3.13
C LEU A 374 -15.18 6.04 -4.28
N GLN A 375 -15.91 7.11 -4.52
CA GLN A 375 -16.65 7.32 -5.77
C GLN A 375 -15.75 8.03 -6.76
N LEU A 376 -15.68 7.49 -7.99
CA LEU A 376 -14.89 8.06 -9.07
C LEU A 376 -15.80 8.41 -10.24
N GLU A 377 -15.59 9.59 -10.81
CA GLU A 377 -16.25 10.06 -12.04
C GLU A 377 -15.20 10.66 -12.97
N ASN A 378 -15.19 10.22 -14.22
CA ASN A 378 -14.23 10.69 -15.22
C ASN A 378 -12.76 10.61 -14.74
N GLY A 379 -12.42 9.56 -13.99
CA GLY A 379 -11.08 9.34 -13.47
C GLY A 379 -10.67 10.25 -12.31
N ARG A 380 -11.61 10.93 -11.64
CA ARG A 380 -11.39 11.76 -10.46
C ARG A 380 -12.22 11.26 -9.29
N VAL A 381 -11.71 11.42 -8.08
CA VAL A 381 -12.46 11.11 -6.85
C VAL A 381 -13.46 12.25 -6.59
N THR A 382 -14.75 11.91 -6.53
CA THR A 382 -15.84 12.86 -6.27
C THR A 382 -16.46 12.72 -4.90
N GLY A 383 -16.11 11.64 -4.18
CA GLY A 383 -16.61 11.46 -2.83
C GLY A 383 -15.93 10.30 -2.12
N GLU A 384 -15.97 10.35 -0.80
CA GLU A 384 -15.36 9.37 0.09
C GLU A 384 -16.32 8.97 1.22
N GLU A 385 -16.27 7.71 1.63
CA GLU A 385 -16.99 7.16 2.77
C GLU A 385 -16.09 6.22 3.57
N ARG A 386 -16.26 6.19 4.89
CA ARG A 386 -15.54 5.31 5.80
C ARG A 386 -16.51 4.27 6.36
N LEU A 387 -16.26 3.01 6.04
CA LEU A 387 -17.06 1.85 6.47
C LEU A 387 -16.29 1.06 7.53
N LEU A 388 -17.00 0.33 8.38
CA LEU A 388 -16.42 -0.54 9.42
C LEU A 388 -15.63 0.18 10.53
N SER A 389 -15.73 1.51 10.64
CA SER A 389 -15.04 2.30 11.67
C SER A 389 -15.45 1.90 13.10
N ASP A 390 -16.67 1.37 13.28
CA ASP A 390 -17.17 0.81 14.52
C ASP A 390 -16.38 -0.42 14.99
N ARG A 391 -15.75 -1.15 14.07
CA ARG A 391 -15.01 -2.38 14.33
C ARG A 391 -13.57 -2.16 14.79
N LYS A 392 -13.00 -1.01 14.49
CA LYS A 392 -11.64 -0.61 14.90
C LYS A 392 -10.56 -1.65 14.57
N GLN A 393 -10.70 -2.35 13.43
CA GLN A 393 -9.77 -3.36 12.95
C GLN A 393 -9.00 -2.87 11.72
N ARG A 394 -7.71 -3.15 11.70
CA ARG A 394 -6.85 -2.88 10.53
C ARG A 394 -7.33 -3.75 9.37
N ILE A 395 -7.78 -3.17 8.28
CA ILE A 395 -8.20 -3.90 7.09
C ILE A 395 -6.99 -4.06 6.17
N ARG A 396 -6.60 -5.32 5.89
CA ARG A 396 -5.41 -5.64 5.09
C ARG A 396 -5.71 -5.86 3.62
N ASP A 397 -6.83 -6.47 3.30
CA ASP A 397 -7.20 -6.72 1.92
C ASP A 397 -8.72 -6.75 1.77
N VAL A 398 -9.18 -6.46 0.56
CA VAL A 398 -10.59 -6.49 0.18
C VAL A 398 -10.72 -7.09 -1.21
N ARG A 399 -11.65 -8.05 -1.38
CA ARG A 399 -12.00 -8.66 -2.66
C ARG A 399 -13.51 -8.82 -2.79
N GLN A 400 -13.98 -8.72 -4.01
CA GLN A 400 -15.37 -9.03 -4.34
C GLN A 400 -15.51 -10.53 -4.64
N GLY A 401 -16.43 -11.20 -3.96
CA GLY A 401 -16.79 -12.58 -4.27
C GLY A 401 -17.75 -12.72 -5.44
N LEU A 402 -17.91 -13.95 -5.93
CA LEU A 402 -18.85 -14.26 -7.03
C LEU A 402 -20.32 -14.02 -6.67
N ASP A 403 -20.63 -13.99 -5.38
CA ASP A 403 -21.94 -13.66 -4.83
C ASP A 403 -22.20 -12.15 -4.73
N GLY A 404 -21.26 -11.33 -5.20
CA GLY A 404 -21.30 -9.88 -5.13
C GLY A 404 -21.03 -9.30 -3.74
N ALA A 405 -20.79 -10.13 -2.71
CA ALA A 405 -20.35 -9.65 -1.40
C ALA A 405 -18.89 -9.19 -1.43
N LEU A 406 -18.51 -8.30 -0.52
CA LEU A 406 -17.10 -7.99 -0.28
C LEU A 406 -16.57 -8.87 0.84
N TYR A 407 -15.35 -9.35 0.64
CA TYR A 407 -14.59 -10.13 1.63
C TYR A 407 -13.37 -9.35 2.06
N VAL A 408 -13.15 -9.21 3.34
CA VAL A 408 -12.01 -8.50 3.90
C VAL A 408 -11.28 -9.36 4.92
N VAL A 409 -9.95 -9.20 4.97
CA VAL A 409 -9.12 -9.80 6.03
C VAL A 409 -8.53 -8.70 6.90
N THR A 410 -8.42 -8.96 8.20
CA THR A 410 -7.85 -8.03 9.17
C THR A 410 -6.35 -8.25 9.34
N ASP A 411 -5.58 -7.17 9.62
CA ASP A 411 -4.10 -7.22 9.78
C ASP A 411 -3.74 -7.44 11.26
N GLU A 412 -4.09 -8.60 11.81
CA GLU A 412 -3.86 -8.94 13.22
C GLU A 412 -3.14 -10.30 13.35
N ALA A 413 -2.42 -10.49 14.47
CA ALA A 413 -1.75 -11.77 14.77
C ALA A 413 -2.75 -12.94 14.87
N SER A 414 -3.95 -12.67 15.31
CA SER A 414 -5.11 -13.56 15.24
C SER A 414 -6.20 -12.89 14.40
N GLY A 415 -5.94 -12.83 13.08
CA GLY A 415 -6.79 -12.15 12.13
C GLY A 415 -8.09 -12.88 11.83
N GLU A 416 -9.00 -12.17 11.20
CA GLU A 416 -10.32 -12.63 10.83
C GLU A 416 -10.58 -12.43 9.34
N LEU A 417 -11.46 -13.25 8.78
CA LEU A 417 -12.06 -13.06 7.47
C LEU A 417 -13.51 -12.64 7.67
N TRP A 418 -13.90 -11.52 7.10
CA TRP A 418 -15.26 -10.99 7.15
C TRP A 418 -15.92 -10.98 5.78
N LYS A 419 -17.22 -11.25 5.76
CA LYS A 419 -18.10 -11.07 4.62
C LYS A 419 -19.01 -9.86 4.85
N ILE A 420 -19.05 -8.96 3.88
CA ILE A 420 -19.93 -7.78 3.84
C ILE A 420 -20.97 -8.04 2.77
N ALA A 421 -22.22 -8.20 3.17
CA ALA A 421 -23.34 -8.50 2.29
C ALA A 421 -24.54 -7.58 2.58
N PRO A 422 -25.49 -7.38 1.65
CA PRO A 422 -26.70 -6.63 1.91
C PRO A 422 -27.43 -7.16 3.16
N ARG A 423 -27.97 -6.26 3.96
CA ARG A 423 -28.85 -6.64 5.05
C ARG A 423 -30.16 -7.13 4.44
N LYS A 424 -30.52 -8.37 4.77
CA LYS A 424 -31.82 -8.95 4.38
C LYS A 424 -32.95 -8.31 5.17
#